data_47a252bd745327b9c37c69738cf6e7bd
#
_entry.id   47a252bd745327b9c37c69738cf6e7bd
#
_cell.length_a   1.000
_cell.length_b   1.000
_cell.length_c   1.000
_cell.angle_alpha   90.00
_cell.angle_beta   90.00
_cell.angle_gamma   90.00
#
_symmetry.space_group_name_H-M   'P 1'
#
loop_
_entity.id
_entity.type
_entity.pdbx_description
1 polymer ?
#
loop_
_entity_poly.entity_id
_entity_poly.type
_entity_poly.pdbx_seq_one_letter_code
_entity_poly.pdbx_strand_id
1 'polypeptide(L)'
;MAIPPQRPQPPQQAPRPAAPRAGTLSVRAKPVSERAQRFFAPCPRGLEQVLADELVALGAGQVSPTDGGVGFSGPFTLGYRVCLWSRIASRVLWQLAESEYRHEEEIYRLARNVDWPHLFSARETIRVQVDAIRSPLTSLEFVTLRVKDAIVDRFRAAMASRPSVDTSTPDMRIHVFLTAYKATVYLDLAGEALFKRGYRREGLSAPLRENLAAGMLALKGWTGQQPLFDPMCGSGTILTEAAMIAMNIAPGVQRGFAFEKLRNFEESAFNQLREQAAQGARPLLPGLLFGNDRSEDAVAATRRHLQNVGGEATASAVALTCAAMETLPAPAAGGLLLSNPPYGERLNELAELKTWYPAVGAWLKRAMAGWRACFITADRELPGGIGFKPSKRTPLFNGALDCRLFEFELYAGSRRTDRPPHPDGSGA
;
A
#
# COMPACT_ATOMS: atom_id res chain seq x y z
N MET A 1 53.37 -96.84 19.39
CA MET A 1 52.95 -95.67 18.69
C MET A 1 52.27 -94.79 19.72
N ALA A 2 52.91 -93.68 20.11
CA ALA A 2 52.43 -92.77 21.14
C ALA A 2 51.90 -91.54 20.44
N ILE A 3 50.66 -91.11 20.80
CA ILE A 3 49.99 -89.90 20.33
C ILE A 3 50.52 -88.68 21.09
N PRO A 4 50.96 -87.63 20.43
CA PRO A 4 51.42 -86.42 21.12
C PRO A 4 50.27 -85.57 21.69
N PRO A 5 50.48 -84.83 22.79
CA PRO A 5 49.44 -84.08 23.46
C PRO A 5 49.08 -82.80 22.69
N GLN A 6 47.78 -82.52 22.62
CA GLN A 6 47.25 -81.31 22.05
C GLN A 6 47.45 -80.06 22.94
N ARG A 7 47.90 -78.95 22.36
CA ARG A 7 48.07 -77.68 23.07
C ARG A 7 46.66 -77.02 23.31
N PRO A 8 46.50 -76.38 24.45
CA PRO A 8 45.21 -75.67 24.71
C PRO A 8 45.05 -74.41 23.85
N GLN A 9 43.90 -74.24 23.30
CA GLN A 9 43.47 -73.01 22.55
C GLN A 9 43.28 -71.87 23.55
N PRO A 10 43.60 -70.59 23.15
CA PRO A 10 43.35 -69.42 23.99
C PRO A 10 41.86 -69.11 23.99
N PRO A 11 41.32 -68.44 25.06
CA PRO A 11 39.92 -68.14 25.21
C PRO A 11 39.41 -67.12 24.11
N GLN A 12 38.31 -67.47 23.49
CA GLN A 12 37.62 -66.57 22.55
C GLN A 12 37.09 -65.36 23.31
N GLN A 13 37.53 -64.15 22.90
CA GLN A 13 37.00 -62.87 23.42
C GLN A 13 35.58 -62.69 22.91
N ALA A 14 34.67 -62.37 23.83
CA ALA A 14 33.29 -62.01 23.53
C ALA A 14 33.23 -60.73 22.68
N PRO A 15 32.30 -60.61 21.76
CA PRO A 15 32.18 -59.41 20.91
C PRO A 15 31.83 -58.15 21.74
N ARG A 16 32.64 -57.09 21.58
CA ARG A 16 32.37 -55.77 22.16
C ARG A 16 31.03 -55.24 21.65
N PRO A 17 30.19 -54.64 22.52
CA PRO A 17 28.95 -53.99 22.07
C PRO A 17 29.28 -52.83 21.11
N ALA A 18 28.61 -52.77 19.96
CA ALA A 18 28.74 -51.72 18.98
C ALA A 18 28.34 -50.38 19.61
N ALA A 19 29.18 -49.35 19.47
CA ALA A 19 28.85 -47.98 19.85
C ALA A 19 27.59 -47.50 19.12
N PRO A 20 26.70 -46.73 19.77
CA PRO A 20 25.53 -46.19 19.11
C PRO A 20 25.96 -45.28 17.95
N ARG A 21 25.51 -45.59 16.74
CA ARG A 21 25.63 -44.70 15.57
C ARG A 21 24.96 -43.40 15.91
N ALA A 22 25.70 -42.28 15.94
CA ALA A 22 25.16 -40.96 16.00
C ALA A 22 24.22 -40.78 14.81
N GLY A 23 22.91 -40.80 15.09
CA GLY A 23 21.88 -40.42 14.13
C GLY A 23 22.10 -38.98 13.77
N THR A 24 22.61 -38.69 12.58
CA THR A 24 22.56 -37.40 11.97
C THR A 24 21.09 -37.04 11.82
N LEU A 25 20.56 -36.20 12.75
CA LEU A 25 19.31 -35.49 12.59
C LEU A 25 19.50 -34.60 11.37
N SER A 26 19.09 -35.10 10.20
CA SER A 26 18.87 -34.31 9.01
C SER A 26 17.78 -33.31 9.34
N VAL A 27 18.15 -32.12 9.78
CA VAL A 27 17.26 -30.99 9.85
C VAL A 27 16.83 -30.68 8.40
N ARG A 28 15.71 -31.22 7.97
CA ARG A 28 15.11 -30.84 6.68
C ARG A 28 15.00 -29.33 6.68
N ALA A 29 15.71 -28.68 5.76
CA ALA A 29 15.59 -27.25 5.58
C ALA A 29 14.12 -26.94 5.30
N LYS A 30 13.53 -26.03 6.11
CA LYS A 30 12.15 -25.58 5.90
C LYS A 30 11.99 -25.07 4.47
N PRO A 31 10.85 -25.34 3.78
CA PRO A 31 10.58 -24.77 2.48
C PRO A 31 10.62 -23.24 2.54
N VAL A 32 10.86 -22.58 1.41
CA VAL A 32 10.98 -21.09 1.32
C VAL A 32 9.77 -20.41 1.90
N SER A 33 8.57 -20.97 1.69
CA SER A 33 7.29 -20.48 2.23
C SER A 33 7.23 -20.41 3.77
N GLU A 34 7.95 -21.29 4.47
CA GLU A 34 7.96 -21.33 5.94
C GLU A 34 9.10 -20.50 6.57
N ARG A 35 10.06 -20.03 5.78
CA ARG A 35 11.15 -19.18 6.27
C ARG A 35 10.67 -17.72 6.30
N ALA A 36 11.05 -16.99 7.34
CA ALA A 36 10.82 -15.56 7.39
C ALA A 36 11.57 -14.86 6.23
N GLN A 37 10.81 -14.26 5.35
CA GLN A 37 11.30 -13.43 4.25
C GLN A 37 11.28 -11.96 4.68
N ARG A 38 12.10 -11.14 4.03
CA ARG A 38 12.08 -9.68 4.21
C ARG A 38 11.37 -9.03 3.04
N PHE A 39 10.55 -8.04 3.35
CA PHE A 39 9.80 -7.28 2.37
C PHE A 39 9.91 -5.80 2.64
N PHE A 40 9.65 -5.01 1.62
CA PHE A 40 9.46 -3.57 1.72
C PHE A 40 8.19 -3.17 0.97
N ALA A 41 7.33 -2.38 1.60
CA ALA A 41 6.13 -1.84 0.98
C ALA A 41 6.23 -0.32 0.90
N PRO A 42 6.46 0.27 -0.29
CA PRO A 42 6.37 1.72 -0.46
C PRO A 42 4.93 2.19 -0.34
N CYS A 43 4.73 3.39 0.20
CA CYS A 43 3.43 4.03 0.34
C CYS A 43 3.51 5.55 0.08
N PRO A 44 2.37 6.27 -0.04
CA PRO A 44 2.38 7.72 -0.03
C PRO A 44 3.00 8.27 1.26
N ARG A 45 3.88 9.27 1.13
CA ARG A 45 4.51 9.93 2.29
C ARG A 45 3.47 10.50 3.24
N GLY A 46 3.69 10.29 4.53
CA GLY A 46 2.78 10.64 5.61
C GLY A 46 1.79 9.54 5.99
N LEU A 47 1.84 8.38 5.30
CA LEU A 47 1.03 7.20 5.59
C LEU A 47 1.86 6.00 6.10
N GLU A 48 3.14 6.19 6.39
CA GLU A 48 4.05 5.11 6.79
C GLU A 48 3.56 4.41 8.06
N GLN A 49 3.08 5.17 9.07
CA GLN A 49 2.54 4.57 10.28
C GLN A 49 1.22 3.85 10.03
N VAL A 50 0.35 4.41 9.19
CA VAL A 50 -0.93 3.76 8.81
C VAL A 50 -0.67 2.42 8.10
N LEU A 51 0.34 2.39 7.20
CA LEU A 51 0.75 1.14 6.56
C LEU A 51 1.37 0.17 7.56
N ALA A 52 2.18 0.64 8.51
CA ALA A 52 2.77 -0.22 9.53
C ALA A 52 1.68 -0.91 10.37
N ASP A 53 0.67 -0.17 10.80
CA ASP A 53 -0.47 -0.71 11.56
C ASP A 53 -1.28 -1.72 10.72
N GLU A 54 -1.49 -1.43 9.43
CA GLU A 54 -2.14 -2.35 8.47
C GLU A 54 -1.33 -3.65 8.32
N LEU A 55 0.00 -3.57 8.16
CA LEU A 55 0.87 -4.73 8.02
C LEU A 55 0.89 -5.61 9.27
N VAL A 56 0.91 -5.01 10.47
CA VAL A 56 0.77 -5.73 11.74
C VAL A 56 -0.56 -6.48 11.78
N ALA A 57 -1.67 -5.83 11.41
CA ALA A 57 -3.00 -6.45 11.35
C ALA A 57 -3.06 -7.61 10.33
N LEU A 58 -2.26 -7.55 9.26
CA LEU A 58 -2.13 -8.62 8.26
C LEU A 58 -1.20 -9.76 8.71
N GLY A 59 -0.56 -9.66 9.88
CA GLY A 59 0.30 -10.69 10.46
C GLY A 59 1.78 -10.54 10.15
N ALA A 60 2.23 -9.33 9.76
CA ALA A 60 3.65 -9.05 9.55
C ALA A 60 4.43 -8.98 10.86
N GLY A 61 5.65 -9.51 10.85
CA GLY A 61 6.65 -9.33 11.91
C GLY A 61 7.70 -8.30 11.55
N GLN A 62 8.47 -7.85 12.53
CA GLN A 62 9.59 -6.91 12.36
C GLN A 62 9.20 -5.69 11.50
N VAL A 63 8.04 -5.10 11.79
CA VAL A 63 7.53 -3.95 11.05
C VAL A 63 8.31 -2.69 11.42
N SER A 64 8.90 -2.03 10.42
CA SER A 64 9.76 -0.86 10.59
C SER A 64 9.41 0.24 9.58
N PRO A 65 8.68 1.27 9.99
CA PRO A 65 8.41 2.43 9.14
C PRO A 65 9.69 3.21 8.82
N THR A 66 9.80 3.67 7.59
CA THR A 66 10.85 4.56 7.10
C THR A 66 10.25 5.57 6.13
N ASP A 67 10.98 6.63 5.75
CA ASP A 67 10.49 7.60 4.79
C ASP A 67 10.04 6.92 3.48
N GLY A 68 8.76 7.06 3.14
CA GLY A 68 8.15 6.58 1.91
C GLY A 68 7.77 5.09 1.88
N GLY A 69 7.87 4.35 3.02
CA GLY A 69 7.45 2.95 3.06
C GLY A 69 7.73 2.25 4.38
N VAL A 70 7.48 0.94 4.40
CA VAL A 70 7.61 0.11 5.60
C VAL A 70 8.34 -1.18 5.26
N GLY A 71 9.43 -1.46 6.00
CA GLY A 71 10.06 -2.78 6.01
C GLY A 71 9.28 -3.74 6.90
N PHE A 72 9.17 -5.00 6.50
CA PHE A 72 8.50 -6.02 7.31
C PHE A 72 9.00 -7.42 6.98
N SER A 73 8.67 -8.41 7.83
CA SER A 73 9.05 -9.79 7.63
C SER A 73 7.90 -10.76 7.86
N GLY A 74 8.01 -11.96 7.30
CA GLY A 74 7.06 -13.04 7.49
C GLY A 74 7.25 -14.19 6.51
N PRO A 75 6.39 -15.22 6.52
CA PRO A 75 6.42 -16.27 5.52
C PRO A 75 6.17 -15.69 4.11
N PHE A 76 6.61 -16.38 3.05
CA PHE A 76 6.45 -15.88 1.69
C PHE A 76 4.99 -15.59 1.31
N THR A 77 4.07 -16.42 1.80
CA THR A 77 2.61 -16.28 1.62
C THR A 77 2.03 -15.01 2.27
N LEU A 78 2.75 -14.38 3.21
CA LEU A 78 2.39 -13.04 3.71
C LEU A 78 2.44 -12.00 2.58
N GLY A 79 3.40 -12.13 1.65
CA GLY A 79 3.46 -11.28 0.45
C GLY A 79 2.16 -11.36 -0.37
N TYR A 80 1.57 -12.54 -0.52
CA TYR A 80 0.27 -12.72 -1.18
C TYR A 80 -0.85 -12.00 -0.44
N ARG A 81 -0.91 -12.18 0.89
CA ARG A 81 -1.91 -11.54 1.74
C ARG A 81 -1.81 -10.02 1.69
N VAL A 82 -0.60 -9.47 1.74
CA VAL A 82 -0.37 -8.02 1.65
C VAL A 82 -0.75 -7.50 0.26
N CYS A 83 -0.39 -8.19 -0.82
CA CYS A 83 -0.81 -7.81 -2.18
C CYS A 83 -2.33 -7.81 -2.34
N LEU A 84 -3.04 -8.77 -1.73
CA LEU A 84 -4.50 -8.88 -1.80
C LEU A 84 -5.21 -7.84 -0.94
N TRP A 85 -4.75 -7.60 0.29
CA TRP A 85 -5.49 -6.88 1.32
C TRP A 85 -4.99 -5.47 1.62
N SER A 86 -3.72 -5.14 1.32
CA SER A 86 -3.22 -3.80 1.64
C SER A 86 -3.93 -2.72 0.83
N ARG A 87 -4.50 -1.75 1.54
CA ARG A 87 -5.12 -0.55 0.98
C ARG A 87 -4.11 0.56 0.78
N ILE A 88 -3.02 0.57 1.54
CA ILE A 88 -2.07 1.68 1.65
C ILE A 88 -0.81 1.44 0.81
N ALA A 89 -0.30 0.20 0.77
CA ALA A 89 0.90 -0.13 0.00
C ALA A 89 0.74 0.21 -1.50
N SER A 90 1.79 0.75 -2.10
CA SER A 90 1.86 0.95 -3.55
C SER A 90 2.36 -0.29 -4.28
N ARG A 91 3.23 -1.07 -3.61
CA ARG A 91 3.85 -2.32 -4.08
C ARG A 91 4.20 -3.20 -2.89
N VAL A 92 4.56 -4.46 -3.17
CA VAL A 92 5.19 -5.37 -2.21
C VAL A 92 6.49 -5.86 -2.84
N LEU A 93 7.61 -5.41 -2.30
CA LEU A 93 8.94 -5.70 -2.79
C LEU A 93 9.59 -6.78 -1.92
N TRP A 94 9.83 -7.96 -2.47
CA TRP A 94 10.52 -9.05 -1.80
C TRP A 94 12.03 -8.86 -1.89
N GLN A 95 12.71 -8.77 -0.75
CA GLN A 95 14.16 -8.60 -0.68
C GLN A 95 14.87 -9.90 -1.03
N LEU A 96 15.66 -9.90 -2.10
CA LEU A 96 16.41 -11.06 -2.57
C LEU A 96 17.86 -11.04 -2.11
N ALA A 97 18.51 -9.89 -2.13
CA ALA A 97 19.90 -9.73 -1.77
C ALA A 97 20.21 -8.34 -1.26
N GLU A 98 21.24 -8.21 -0.44
CA GLU A 98 21.72 -6.95 0.11
C GLU A 98 23.23 -7.04 0.31
N SER A 99 23.99 -6.00 -0.04
CA SER A 99 25.40 -5.86 0.27
C SER A 99 25.83 -4.40 0.34
N GLU A 100 26.97 -4.15 0.94
CA GLU A 100 27.68 -2.88 0.76
C GLU A 100 28.22 -2.79 -0.67
N TYR A 101 28.38 -1.54 -1.16
CA TYR A 101 28.94 -1.24 -2.47
C TYR A 101 29.70 0.08 -2.45
N ARG A 102 30.66 0.21 -3.37
CA ARG A 102 31.41 1.43 -3.68
C ARG A 102 31.35 1.74 -5.17
N HIS A 103 31.22 0.72 -6.01
CA HIS A 103 31.22 0.79 -7.47
C HIS A 103 30.12 -0.06 -8.07
N GLU A 104 29.76 0.22 -9.32
CA GLU A 104 28.69 -0.45 -10.08
C GLU A 104 28.97 -1.96 -10.26
N GLU A 105 30.25 -2.37 -10.28
CA GLU A 105 30.65 -3.77 -10.44
C GLU A 105 30.23 -4.62 -9.25
N GLU A 106 30.21 -4.07 -8.03
CA GLU A 106 29.76 -4.77 -6.84
C GLU A 106 28.24 -4.99 -6.88
N ILE A 107 27.49 -4.00 -7.41
CA ILE A 107 26.05 -4.12 -7.63
C ILE A 107 25.75 -5.18 -8.73
N TYR A 108 26.56 -5.20 -9.80
CA TYR A 108 26.48 -6.25 -10.82
C TYR A 108 26.66 -7.64 -10.20
N ARG A 109 27.71 -7.84 -9.38
CA ARG A 109 27.98 -9.12 -8.71
C ARG A 109 26.85 -9.50 -7.75
N LEU A 110 26.33 -8.54 -6.97
CA LEU A 110 25.19 -8.75 -6.09
C LEU A 110 23.98 -9.26 -6.88
N ALA A 111 23.61 -8.60 -7.97
CA ALA A 111 22.48 -8.99 -8.81
C ALA A 111 22.73 -10.33 -9.51
N ARG A 112 23.97 -10.62 -9.98
CA ARG A 112 24.32 -11.87 -10.65
C ARG A 112 24.27 -13.07 -9.71
N ASN A 113 24.55 -12.89 -8.41
CA ASN A 113 24.52 -13.95 -7.42
C ASN A 113 23.09 -14.39 -7.03
N VAL A 114 22.05 -13.61 -7.37
CA VAL A 114 20.67 -14.06 -7.19
C VAL A 114 20.37 -15.17 -8.21
N ASP A 115 19.71 -16.23 -7.75
CA ASP A 115 19.35 -17.37 -8.59
C ASP A 115 18.06 -17.12 -9.38
N TRP A 116 18.09 -16.15 -10.28
CA TRP A 116 16.96 -15.72 -11.10
C TRP A 116 16.24 -16.87 -11.83
N PRO A 117 16.98 -17.85 -12.46
CA PRO A 117 16.34 -18.97 -13.15
C PRO A 117 15.52 -19.87 -12.23
N HIS A 118 15.79 -19.86 -10.92
CA HIS A 118 14.99 -20.56 -9.92
C HIS A 118 13.73 -19.81 -9.53
N LEU A 119 13.70 -18.48 -9.73
CA LEU A 119 12.55 -17.64 -9.38
C LEU A 119 11.49 -17.59 -10.49
N PHE A 120 11.91 -17.40 -11.73
CA PHE A 120 11.00 -17.31 -12.88
C PHE A 120 11.66 -17.85 -14.17
N SER A 121 10.89 -17.99 -15.25
CA SER A 121 11.39 -18.55 -16.51
C SER A 121 11.94 -17.44 -17.42
N ALA A 122 12.81 -17.80 -18.38
CA ALA A 122 13.29 -16.88 -19.39
C ALA A 122 12.21 -16.40 -20.38
N ARG A 123 10.98 -16.92 -20.29
CA ARG A 123 9.83 -16.48 -21.10
C ARG A 123 9.23 -15.19 -20.57
N GLU A 124 9.32 -14.96 -19.25
CA GLU A 124 8.84 -13.74 -18.61
C GLU A 124 9.72 -12.56 -19.00
N THR A 125 9.08 -11.44 -19.31
CA THR A 125 9.75 -10.18 -19.58
C THR A 125 10.16 -9.48 -18.29
N ILE A 126 11.27 -8.73 -18.34
CA ILE A 126 11.80 -8.03 -17.16
C ILE A 126 11.88 -6.52 -17.37
N ARG A 127 11.78 -5.80 -16.28
CA ARG A 127 12.16 -4.39 -16.16
C ARG A 127 13.00 -4.19 -14.90
N VAL A 128 14.13 -3.51 -15.05
CA VAL A 128 14.94 -3.07 -13.91
C VAL A 128 14.69 -1.59 -13.67
N GLN A 129 14.56 -1.22 -12.40
CA GLN A 129 14.50 0.16 -11.92
C GLN A 129 15.48 0.33 -10.77
N VAL A 130 16.26 1.40 -10.81
CA VAL A 130 17.21 1.77 -9.75
C VAL A 130 16.79 3.09 -9.16
N ASP A 131 16.56 3.11 -7.86
CA ASP A 131 16.28 4.32 -7.09
C ASP A 131 17.41 4.51 -6.06
N ALA A 132 17.76 5.76 -5.74
CA ALA A 132 18.88 6.05 -4.86
C ALA A 132 18.61 7.21 -3.91
N ILE A 133 19.14 7.08 -2.68
CA ILE A 133 19.25 8.16 -1.71
C ILE A 133 20.70 8.29 -1.29
N ARG A 134 21.34 9.44 -1.59
CA ARG A 134 22.73 9.74 -1.24
C ARG A 134 23.76 8.73 -1.78
N SER A 135 23.46 8.07 -2.91
CA SER A 135 24.42 7.20 -3.58
C SER A 135 25.63 8.01 -4.08
N PRO A 136 26.86 7.47 -3.97
CA PRO A 136 28.04 8.09 -4.56
C PRO A 136 28.13 7.91 -6.08
N LEU A 137 27.28 7.05 -6.68
CA LEU A 137 27.30 6.78 -8.11
C LEU A 137 26.62 7.90 -8.90
N THR A 138 27.23 8.30 -10.00
CA THR A 138 26.80 9.44 -10.80
C THR A 138 25.70 9.11 -11.81
N SER A 139 25.63 7.86 -12.29
CA SER A 139 24.68 7.43 -13.31
C SER A 139 23.85 6.23 -12.87
N LEU A 140 22.61 6.48 -12.43
CA LEU A 140 21.66 5.42 -12.09
C LEU A 140 21.19 4.63 -13.33
N GLU A 141 21.21 5.29 -14.50
CA GLU A 141 20.90 4.63 -15.78
C GLU A 141 21.95 3.56 -16.11
N PHE A 142 23.23 3.87 -15.94
CA PHE A 142 24.32 2.91 -16.12
C PHE A 142 24.19 1.74 -15.13
N VAL A 143 23.89 2.01 -13.86
CA VAL A 143 23.63 0.96 -12.87
C VAL A 143 22.45 0.08 -13.30
N THR A 144 21.37 0.69 -13.81
CA THR A 144 20.20 -0.04 -14.32
C THR A 144 20.59 -1.03 -15.44
N LEU A 145 21.42 -0.59 -16.37
CA LEU A 145 21.95 -1.45 -17.43
C LEU A 145 22.83 -2.57 -16.87
N ARG A 146 23.72 -2.26 -15.93
CA ARG A 146 24.60 -3.26 -15.29
C ARG A 146 23.80 -4.34 -14.56
N VAL A 147 22.76 -3.95 -13.81
CA VAL A 147 21.86 -4.91 -13.12
C VAL A 147 21.11 -5.77 -14.14
N LYS A 148 20.58 -5.18 -15.19
CA LYS A 148 19.94 -5.92 -16.30
C LYS A 148 20.92 -6.94 -16.91
N ASP A 149 22.16 -6.54 -17.19
CA ASP A 149 23.19 -7.42 -17.74
C ASP A 149 23.51 -8.56 -16.78
N ALA A 150 23.62 -8.31 -15.48
CA ALA A 150 23.85 -9.33 -14.46
C ALA A 150 22.75 -10.41 -14.45
N ILE A 151 21.48 -10.00 -14.56
CA ILE A 151 20.33 -10.91 -14.64
C ILE A 151 20.43 -11.76 -15.92
N VAL A 152 20.64 -11.12 -17.07
CA VAL A 152 20.76 -11.79 -18.38
C VAL A 152 21.92 -12.80 -18.39
N ASP A 153 23.08 -12.41 -17.84
CA ASP A 153 24.26 -13.27 -17.79
C ASP A 153 24.05 -14.46 -16.85
N ARG A 154 23.32 -14.30 -15.72
CA ARG A 154 22.93 -15.39 -14.85
C ARG A 154 22.04 -16.41 -15.57
N PHE A 155 21.05 -15.94 -16.33
CA PHE A 155 20.19 -16.80 -17.13
C PHE A 155 20.97 -17.53 -18.24
N ARG A 156 21.83 -16.82 -18.98
CA ARG A 156 22.67 -17.42 -20.03
C ARG A 156 23.59 -18.52 -19.49
N ALA A 157 24.19 -18.25 -18.33
CA ALA A 157 25.08 -19.23 -17.66
C ALA A 157 24.34 -20.49 -17.20
N ALA A 158 23.06 -20.37 -16.80
CA ALA A 158 22.29 -21.48 -16.27
C ALA A 158 21.54 -22.29 -17.33
N MET A 159 21.02 -21.66 -18.40
CA MET A 159 20.08 -22.31 -19.34
C MET A 159 20.23 -21.87 -20.81
N ALA A 160 21.31 -21.24 -21.19
CA ALA A 160 21.58 -20.73 -22.54
C ALA A 160 20.48 -19.85 -23.19
N SER A 161 19.58 -19.35 -22.36
CA SER A 161 18.46 -18.45 -22.73
C SER A 161 18.46 -17.20 -21.86
N ARG A 162 17.69 -16.19 -22.23
CA ARG A 162 17.58 -14.96 -21.45
C ARG A 162 16.18 -14.38 -21.49
N PRO A 163 15.71 -13.68 -20.46
CA PRO A 163 14.48 -12.91 -20.50
C PRO A 163 14.61 -11.70 -21.45
N SER A 164 13.51 -11.33 -22.08
CA SER A 164 13.38 -10.09 -22.85
C SER A 164 13.07 -8.92 -21.92
N VAL A 165 13.43 -7.71 -22.37
CA VAL A 165 13.10 -6.47 -21.64
C VAL A 165 11.80 -5.89 -22.19
N ASP A 166 10.84 -5.61 -21.30
CA ASP A 166 9.66 -4.82 -21.60
C ASP A 166 9.56 -3.68 -20.57
N THR A 167 9.61 -2.45 -21.05
CA THR A 167 9.57 -1.25 -20.19
C THR A 167 8.16 -0.78 -19.89
N SER A 168 7.16 -1.26 -20.63
CA SER A 168 5.75 -0.86 -20.49
C SER A 168 4.96 -1.81 -19.58
N THR A 169 4.89 -3.08 -19.95
CA THR A 169 4.08 -4.11 -19.28
C THR A 169 4.92 -5.35 -18.91
N PRO A 170 6.03 -5.19 -18.19
CA PRO A 170 6.88 -6.32 -17.83
C PRO A 170 6.17 -7.29 -16.88
N ASP A 171 6.49 -8.59 -17.04
CA ASP A 171 6.03 -9.64 -16.15
C ASP A 171 6.70 -9.53 -14.78
N MET A 172 8.01 -9.29 -14.76
CA MET A 172 8.84 -9.19 -13.58
C MET A 172 9.48 -7.80 -13.46
N ARG A 173 9.24 -7.11 -12.36
CA ARG A 173 9.88 -5.84 -12.03
C ARG A 173 10.93 -6.07 -10.95
N ILE A 174 12.16 -5.70 -11.26
CA ILE A 174 13.29 -5.78 -10.34
C ILE A 174 13.61 -4.36 -9.89
N HIS A 175 13.58 -4.13 -8.58
CA HIS A 175 13.95 -2.85 -7.99
C HIS A 175 15.28 -2.98 -7.28
N VAL A 176 16.17 -2.02 -7.52
CA VAL A 176 17.42 -1.88 -6.77
C VAL A 176 17.38 -0.55 -6.04
N PHE A 177 17.54 -0.60 -4.74
CA PHE A 177 17.59 0.61 -3.93
C PHE A 177 19.00 0.83 -3.38
N LEU A 178 19.52 2.02 -3.62
CA LEU A 178 20.87 2.40 -3.22
C LEU A 178 20.82 3.46 -2.11
N THR A 179 21.52 3.20 -1.03
CA THR A 179 21.87 4.24 -0.04
C THR A 179 23.30 4.73 -0.29
N ALA A 180 23.87 5.51 0.62
CA ALA A 180 25.25 5.97 0.50
C ALA A 180 26.29 4.83 0.40
N TYR A 181 25.98 3.66 0.95
CA TYR A 181 26.95 2.55 1.05
C TYR A 181 26.33 1.15 0.85
N LYS A 182 25.01 1.04 0.73
CA LYS A 182 24.30 -0.25 0.68
C LYS A 182 23.42 -0.33 -0.56
N ALA A 183 23.48 -1.48 -1.25
CA ALA A 183 22.61 -1.85 -2.35
C ALA A 183 21.68 -2.99 -1.92
N THR A 184 20.40 -2.86 -2.18
CA THR A 184 19.39 -3.90 -1.92
C THR A 184 18.64 -4.22 -3.21
N VAL A 185 18.54 -5.50 -3.53
CA VAL A 185 17.85 -6.02 -4.71
C VAL A 185 16.51 -6.61 -4.29
N TYR A 186 15.46 -6.16 -4.93
CA TYR A 186 14.08 -6.59 -4.68
C TYR A 186 13.43 -7.15 -5.94
N LEU A 187 12.51 -8.08 -5.76
CA LEU A 187 11.54 -8.51 -6.77
C LEU A 187 10.16 -8.01 -6.37
N ASP A 188 9.46 -7.33 -7.29
CA ASP A 188 8.12 -6.81 -7.06
C ASP A 188 7.09 -7.95 -7.20
N LEU A 189 6.39 -8.25 -6.12
CA LEU A 189 5.34 -9.26 -6.09
C LEU A 189 4.01 -8.75 -6.66
N ALA A 190 3.80 -7.45 -6.66
CA ALA A 190 2.54 -6.85 -7.11
C ALA A 190 2.38 -6.80 -8.63
N GLY A 191 3.47 -6.57 -9.37
CA GLY A 191 3.47 -6.32 -10.81
C GLY A 191 3.02 -4.89 -11.13
N GLU A 192 1.75 -4.65 -11.41
CA GLU A 192 1.20 -3.30 -11.45
C GLU A 192 1.10 -2.71 -10.03
N ALA A 193 1.05 -1.38 -9.95
CA ALA A 193 0.90 -0.70 -8.66
C ALA A 193 -0.42 -1.11 -7.98
N LEU A 194 -0.38 -1.38 -6.66
CA LEU A 194 -1.54 -1.88 -5.92
C LEU A 194 -2.71 -0.89 -5.87
N PHE A 195 -2.45 0.41 -5.98
CA PHE A 195 -3.53 1.41 -6.06
C PHE A 195 -4.37 1.30 -7.33
N LYS A 196 -3.89 0.66 -8.40
CA LYS A 196 -4.71 0.27 -9.55
C LYS A 196 -5.56 -0.95 -9.18
N ARG A 197 -6.71 -0.72 -8.54
CA ARG A 197 -7.57 -1.77 -7.98
C ARG A 197 -8.26 -2.64 -9.04
N GLY A 198 -8.43 -2.11 -10.26
CA GLY A 198 -9.15 -2.76 -11.36
C GLY A 198 -10.57 -2.21 -11.59
N TYR A 199 -11.16 -1.47 -10.67
CA TYR A 199 -12.50 -0.93 -10.86
C TYR A 199 -12.56 0.28 -11.82
N ARG A 200 -11.44 0.97 -12.04
CA ARG A 200 -11.35 2.02 -13.07
C ARG A 200 -11.00 1.40 -14.41
N ARG A 201 -11.82 1.68 -15.40
CA ARG A 201 -11.48 1.42 -16.80
C ARG A 201 -10.63 2.56 -17.33
N GLU A 202 -9.77 2.26 -18.32
CA GLU A 202 -8.84 3.22 -18.92
C GLU A 202 -9.56 4.50 -19.42
N GLY A 203 -8.87 5.64 -19.33
CA GLY A 203 -9.32 6.93 -19.89
C GLY A 203 -9.78 7.98 -18.88
N LEU A 204 -10.01 7.65 -17.63
CA LEU A 204 -10.36 8.65 -16.62
C LEU A 204 -9.12 9.00 -15.76
N SER A 205 -8.57 10.18 -15.99
CA SER A 205 -7.54 10.74 -15.10
C SER A 205 -8.14 10.92 -13.70
N ALA A 206 -7.47 10.37 -12.69
CA ALA A 206 -7.87 10.57 -11.31
C ALA A 206 -6.85 11.48 -10.62
N PRO A 207 -7.27 12.64 -10.13
CA PRO A 207 -6.39 13.53 -9.39
C PRO A 207 -5.95 12.94 -8.04
N LEU A 208 -6.69 11.96 -7.50
CA LEU A 208 -6.41 11.30 -6.22
C LEU A 208 -6.16 9.80 -6.42
N ARG A 209 -5.01 9.30 -5.91
CA ARG A 209 -4.73 7.86 -5.91
C ARG A 209 -5.55 7.13 -4.86
N GLU A 210 -5.95 5.91 -5.19
CA GLU A 210 -6.81 5.05 -4.35
C GLU A 210 -6.18 4.78 -2.98
N ASN A 211 -4.90 4.48 -2.93
CA ASN A 211 -4.21 4.21 -1.66
C ASN A 211 -4.06 5.46 -0.79
N LEU A 212 -4.02 6.65 -1.38
CA LEU A 212 -4.06 7.90 -0.60
C LEU A 212 -5.45 8.14 -0.04
N ALA A 213 -6.52 7.90 -0.83
CA ALA A 213 -7.90 8.00 -0.36
C ALA A 213 -8.17 7.02 0.80
N ALA A 214 -7.77 5.75 0.67
CA ALA A 214 -7.87 4.76 1.74
C ALA A 214 -7.06 5.18 2.99
N GLY A 215 -5.86 5.74 2.78
CA GLY A 215 -5.01 6.25 3.86
C GLY A 215 -5.64 7.41 4.62
N MET A 216 -6.31 8.32 3.93
CA MET A 216 -7.04 9.41 4.57
C MET A 216 -8.21 8.89 5.42
N LEU A 217 -8.98 7.92 4.92
CA LEU A 217 -10.03 7.26 5.70
C LEU A 217 -9.48 6.62 6.97
N ALA A 218 -8.37 5.87 6.85
CA ALA A 218 -7.70 5.24 7.97
C ALA A 218 -7.15 6.27 8.98
N LEU A 219 -6.49 7.35 8.53
CA LEU A 219 -6.03 8.46 9.39
C LEU A 219 -7.14 9.13 10.19
N LYS A 220 -8.38 9.08 9.68
CA LYS A 220 -9.56 9.62 10.35
C LYS A 220 -10.30 8.58 11.18
N GLY A 221 -9.79 7.36 11.26
CA GLY A 221 -10.41 6.25 11.99
C GLY A 221 -11.76 5.83 11.41
N TRP A 222 -11.99 6.07 10.13
CA TRP A 222 -13.25 5.67 9.49
C TRP A 222 -13.23 4.17 9.17
N THR A 223 -14.19 3.44 9.73
CA THR A 223 -14.27 1.96 9.66
C THR A 223 -15.53 1.46 8.95
N GLY A 224 -16.31 2.35 8.33
CA GLY A 224 -17.58 1.97 7.70
C GLY A 224 -18.77 1.93 8.67
N GLN A 225 -18.68 2.56 9.83
CA GLN A 225 -19.76 2.56 10.85
C GLN A 225 -20.44 3.91 11.01
N GLN A 226 -19.86 4.99 10.52
CA GLN A 226 -20.41 6.33 10.59
C GLN A 226 -20.63 6.91 9.19
N PRO A 227 -21.58 7.82 9.00
CA PRO A 227 -21.81 8.48 7.73
C PRO A 227 -20.54 9.14 7.18
N LEU A 228 -20.32 8.97 5.85
CA LEU A 228 -19.26 9.64 5.10
C LEU A 228 -19.88 10.46 3.99
N PHE A 229 -19.47 11.71 3.87
CA PHE A 229 -19.90 12.61 2.80
C PHE A 229 -18.70 13.17 2.05
N ASP A 230 -18.70 13.00 0.72
CA ASP A 230 -17.79 13.69 -0.19
C ASP A 230 -18.57 14.66 -1.07
N PRO A 231 -18.59 15.98 -0.75
CA PRO A 231 -19.38 16.98 -1.48
C PRO A 231 -18.81 17.37 -2.84
N MET A 232 -17.59 16.93 -3.19
CA MET A 232 -16.90 17.18 -4.46
C MET A 232 -16.24 15.89 -4.93
N CYS A 233 -17.05 14.83 -5.11
CA CYS A 233 -16.54 13.47 -5.22
C CYS A 233 -15.77 13.19 -6.53
N GLY A 234 -15.92 14.04 -7.55
CA GLY A 234 -15.31 13.79 -8.84
C GLY A 234 -15.67 12.41 -9.38
N SER A 235 -14.68 11.62 -9.73
CA SER A 235 -14.88 10.22 -10.15
C SER A 235 -15.09 9.23 -8.96
N GLY A 236 -15.31 9.71 -7.74
CA GLY A 236 -15.70 8.91 -6.58
C GLY A 236 -14.61 8.08 -5.94
N THR A 237 -13.35 8.47 -6.01
CA THR A 237 -12.25 7.68 -5.42
C THR A 237 -12.43 7.43 -3.93
N ILE A 238 -12.75 8.49 -3.16
CA ILE A 238 -12.97 8.39 -1.70
C ILE A 238 -14.16 7.50 -1.41
N LEU A 239 -15.28 7.69 -2.11
CA LEU A 239 -16.50 6.90 -1.92
C LEU A 239 -16.33 5.43 -2.29
N THR A 240 -15.58 5.14 -3.36
CA THR A 240 -15.33 3.77 -3.79
C THR A 240 -14.41 3.03 -2.81
N GLU A 241 -13.33 3.65 -2.32
CA GLU A 241 -12.49 3.06 -1.28
C GLU A 241 -13.27 2.90 0.04
N ALA A 242 -14.13 3.86 0.40
CA ALA A 242 -15.01 3.74 1.56
C ALA A 242 -16.01 2.58 1.39
N ALA A 243 -16.63 2.43 0.23
CA ALA A 243 -17.52 1.29 -0.04
C ALA A 243 -16.78 -0.04 0.12
N MET A 244 -15.56 -0.17 -0.43
CA MET A 244 -14.74 -1.38 -0.28
C MET A 244 -14.38 -1.65 1.18
N ILE A 245 -14.12 -0.62 2.00
CA ILE A 245 -13.87 -0.77 3.45
C ILE A 245 -15.14 -1.24 4.15
N ALA A 246 -16.27 -0.57 3.93
CA ALA A 246 -17.56 -0.89 4.56
C ALA A 246 -18.03 -2.31 4.21
N MET A 247 -17.82 -2.73 2.97
CA MET A 247 -18.16 -4.06 2.47
C MET A 247 -17.13 -5.14 2.80
N ASN A 248 -16.00 -4.80 3.39
CA ASN A 248 -14.87 -5.69 3.63
C ASN A 248 -14.36 -6.37 2.34
N ILE A 249 -14.36 -5.66 1.21
CA ILE A 249 -13.80 -6.15 -0.05
C ILE A 249 -12.29 -5.94 -0.07
N ALA A 250 -11.55 -7.01 -0.37
CA ALA A 250 -10.10 -6.94 -0.53
C ALA A 250 -9.76 -6.10 -1.78
N PRO A 251 -8.89 -5.06 -1.68
CA PRO A 251 -8.61 -4.16 -2.79
C PRO A 251 -7.92 -4.84 -3.99
N GLY A 252 -7.28 -5.98 -3.77
CA GLY A 252 -6.61 -6.76 -4.81
C GLY A 252 -7.46 -7.84 -5.48
N VAL A 253 -8.76 -7.99 -5.13
CA VAL A 253 -9.57 -9.14 -5.57
C VAL A 253 -9.80 -9.17 -7.09
N GLN A 254 -9.83 -8.01 -7.76
CA GLN A 254 -10.16 -7.90 -9.19
C GLN A 254 -8.92 -7.86 -10.10
N ARG A 255 -7.73 -8.19 -9.57
CA ARG A 255 -6.48 -8.10 -10.36
C ARG A 255 -5.61 -9.34 -10.20
N GLY A 256 -4.70 -9.55 -11.16
CA GLY A 256 -3.60 -10.49 -11.06
C GLY A 256 -2.34 -9.86 -10.46
N PHE A 257 -1.37 -10.69 -10.09
CA PHE A 257 -0.13 -10.27 -9.47
C PHE A 257 1.08 -10.93 -10.13
N ALA A 258 2.24 -10.27 -10.07
CA ALA A 258 3.48 -10.81 -10.63
C ALA A 258 3.93 -12.10 -9.92
N PHE A 259 3.65 -12.25 -8.63
CA PHE A 259 4.02 -13.46 -7.89
C PHE A 259 3.35 -14.73 -8.45
N GLU A 260 2.22 -14.63 -9.15
CA GLU A 260 1.54 -15.77 -9.78
C GLU A 260 2.38 -16.42 -10.91
N LYS A 261 3.40 -15.69 -11.43
CA LYS A 261 4.34 -16.16 -12.46
C LYS A 261 5.65 -16.74 -11.88
N LEU A 262 5.80 -16.72 -10.55
CA LEU A 262 6.98 -17.25 -9.88
C LEU A 262 6.92 -18.77 -9.80
N ARG A 263 8.08 -19.44 -9.91
CA ARG A 263 8.17 -20.90 -9.81
C ARG A 263 7.83 -21.46 -8.45
N ASN A 264 7.99 -20.65 -7.40
CA ASN A 264 7.62 -20.99 -6.03
C ASN A 264 6.22 -20.49 -5.65
N PHE A 265 5.39 -20.15 -6.63
CA PHE A 265 4.00 -19.77 -6.37
C PHE A 265 3.19 -20.94 -5.82
N GLU A 266 2.54 -20.71 -4.70
CA GLU A 266 1.66 -21.67 -4.03
C GLU A 266 0.20 -21.32 -4.33
N GLU A 267 -0.29 -21.82 -5.47
CA GLU A 267 -1.64 -21.52 -5.97
C GLU A 267 -2.74 -21.86 -4.95
N SER A 268 -2.63 -23.01 -4.27
CA SER A 268 -3.60 -23.43 -3.25
C SER A 268 -3.68 -22.46 -2.08
N ALA A 269 -2.52 -21.95 -1.61
CA ALA A 269 -2.48 -20.98 -0.52
C ALA A 269 -3.11 -19.64 -0.92
N PHE A 270 -2.87 -19.19 -2.16
CA PHE A 270 -3.46 -17.97 -2.66
C PHE A 270 -4.97 -18.09 -2.92
N ASN A 271 -5.43 -19.21 -3.46
CA ASN A 271 -6.84 -19.47 -3.67
C ASN A 271 -7.60 -19.48 -2.34
N GLN A 272 -7.04 -20.08 -1.28
CA GLN A 272 -7.63 -20.00 0.06
C GLN A 272 -7.77 -18.56 0.57
N LEU A 273 -6.78 -17.70 0.32
CA LEU A 273 -6.87 -16.28 0.69
C LEU A 273 -7.98 -15.55 -0.09
N ARG A 274 -8.14 -15.85 -1.38
CA ARG A 274 -9.22 -15.29 -2.21
C ARG A 274 -10.61 -15.76 -1.76
N GLU A 275 -10.74 -17.03 -1.43
CA GLU A 275 -12.00 -17.61 -0.90
C GLU A 275 -12.37 -16.98 0.45
N GLN A 276 -11.41 -16.84 1.37
CA GLN A 276 -11.63 -16.15 2.64
C GLN A 276 -12.05 -14.70 2.44
N ALA A 277 -11.43 -13.99 1.48
CA ALA A 277 -11.80 -12.63 1.14
C ALA A 277 -13.23 -12.53 0.59
N ALA A 278 -13.62 -13.47 -0.27
CA ALA A 278 -14.98 -13.53 -0.82
C ALA A 278 -16.03 -13.84 0.26
N GLN A 279 -15.75 -14.78 1.15
CA GLN A 279 -16.64 -15.14 2.27
C GLN A 279 -16.76 -14.02 3.31
N GLY A 280 -15.74 -13.21 3.48
CA GLY A 280 -15.74 -12.07 4.40
C GLY A 280 -16.46 -10.83 3.86
N ALA A 281 -16.83 -10.80 2.59
CA ALA A 281 -17.52 -9.67 1.99
C ALA A 281 -18.96 -9.55 2.50
N ARG A 282 -19.44 -8.32 2.62
CA ARG A 282 -20.78 -8.00 3.12
C ARG A 282 -21.43 -6.88 2.27
N PRO A 283 -22.76 -6.78 2.25
CA PRO A 283 -23.44 -5.74 1.49
C PRO A 283 -23.16 -4.34 2.08
N LEU A 284 -23.17 -3.32 1.22
CA LEU A 284 -23.13 -1.92 1.65
C LEU A 284 -24.50 -1.52 2.19
N LEU A 285 -24.51 -0.93 3.39
CA LEU A 285 -25.74 -0.46 4.01
C LEU A 285 -26.13 0.93 3.42
N PRO A 286 -27.39 1.13 3.02
CA PRO A 286 -27.90 2.44 2.65
C PRO A 286 -27.77 3.46 3.79
N GLY A 287 -27.60 4.75 3.46
CA GLY A 287 -27.49 5.82 4.45
C GLY A 287 -26.10 5.95 5.09
N LEU A 288 -25.11 5.19 4.61
CA LEU A 288 -23.72 5.28 5.09
C LEU A 288 -22.87 6.23 4.23
N LEU A 289 -23.01 6.18 2.91
CA LEU A 289 -22.17 6.93 1.97
C LEU A 289 -23.01 7.93 1.17
N PHE A 290 -22.51 9.15 1.13
CA PHE A 290 -23.14 10.26 0.43
C PHE A 290 -22.08 10.93 -0.45
N GLY A 291 -22.44 11.22 -1.70
CA GLY A 291 -21.58 11.88 -2.66
C GLY A 291 -22.31 12.99 -3.41
N ASN A 292 -21.57 14.01 -3.76
CA ASN A 292 -22.06 15.06 -4.63
C ASN A 292 -20.94 15.54 -5.55
N ASP A 293 -21.31 15.96 -6.74
CA ASP A 293 -20.47 16.78 -7.61
C ASP A 293 -21.36 17.71 -8.44
N ARG A 294 -20.83 18.83 -8.89
CA ARG A 294 -21.55 19.73 -9.81
C ARG A 294 -21.63 19.22 -11.25
N SER A 295 -20.80 18.20 -11.57
CA SER A 295 -20.69 17.60 -12.91
C SER A 295 -21.46 16.28 -12.95
N GLU A 296 -22.43 16.18 -13.86
CA GLU A 296 -23.16 14.94 -14.14
C GLU A 296 -22.22 13.81 -14.57
N ASP A 297 -21.19 14.11 -15.36
CA ASP A 297 -20.18 13.13 -15.80
C ASP A 297 -19.40 12.57 -14.62
N ALA A 298 -19.06 13.40 -13.64
CA ALA A 298 -18.37 12.99 -12.42
C ALA A 298 -19.26 12.06 -11.59
N VAL A 299 -20.53 12.40 -11.37
CA VAL A 299 -21.51 11.58 -10.67
C VAL A 299 -21.74 10.25 -11.39
N ALA A 300 -21.87 10.28 -12.73
CA ALA A 300 -22.00 9.07 -13.54
C ALA A 300 -20.75 8.18 -13.46
N ALA A 301 -19.54 8.78 -13.46
CA ALA A 301 -18.28 8.04 -13.26
C ALA A 301 -18.23 7.38 -11.88
N THR A 302 -18.61 8.10 -10.83
CA THR A 302 -18.70 7.58 -9.46
C THR A 302 -19.64 6.38 -9.40
N ARG A 303 -20.83 6.46 -9.98
CA ARG A 303 -21.79 5.35 -10.04
C ARG A 303 -21.20 4.14 -10.75
N ARG A 304 -20.54 4.31 -11.90
CA ARG A 304 -19.88 3.21 -12.62
C ARG A 304 -18.79 2.54 -11.80
N HIS A 305 -17.98 3.31 -11.07
CA HIS A 305 -16.92 2.73 -10.23
C HIS A 305 -17.51 1.91 -9.08
N LEU A 306 -18.57 2.39 -8.44
CA LEU A 306 -19.29 1.63 -7.41
C LEU A 306 -19.91 0.34 -7.96
N GLN A 307 -20.51 0.39 -9.16
CA GLN A 307 -21.01 -0.80 -9.87
C GLN A 307 -19.90 -1.81 -10.16
N ASN A 308 -18.72 -1.35 -10.59
CA ASN A 308 -17.57 -2.21 -10.87
C ASN A 308 -17.04 -2.92 -9.61
N VAL A 309 -17.21 -2.33 -8.42
CA VAL A 309 -16.76 -2.93 -7.15
C VAL A 309 -17.75 -3.96 -6.61
N GLY A 310 -19.04 -3.65 -6.58
CA GLY A 310 -20.01 -4.50 -5.89
C GLY A 310 -21.39 -4.58 -6.58
N GLY A 311 -21.45 -4.28 -7.87
CA GLY A 311 -22.68 -4.35 -8.66
C GLY A 311 -23.65 -3.19 -8.41
N GLU A 312 -24.83 -3.30 -9.03
CA GLU A 312 -25.87 -2.29 -8.97
C GLU A 312 -26.38 -2.01 -7.54
N ALA A 313 -26.43 -3.05 -6.71
CA ALA A 313 -26.83 -2.90 -5.31
C ALA A 313 -25.89 -1.95 -4.52
N THR A 314 -24.59 -2.02 -4.78
CA THR A 314 -23.61 -1.11 -4.16
C THR A 314 -23.78 0.31 -4.66
N ALA A 315 -23.95 0.50 -5.96
CA ALA A 315 -24.16 1.84 -6.53
C ALA A 315 -25.44 2.50 -6.03
N SER A 316 -26.52 1.72 -5.87
CA SER A 316 -27.83 2.19 -5.37
C SER A 316 -27.81 2.47 -3.85
N ALA A 317 -26.92 1.84 -3.09
CA ALA A 317 -26.78 2.09 -1.65
C ALA A 317 -26.07 3.41 -1.33
N VAL A 318 -25.35 4.01 -2.29
CA VAL A 318 -24.69 5.31 -2.14
C VAL A 318 -25.63 6.41 -2.66
N ALA A 319 -25.95 7.38 -1.79
CA ALA A 319 -26.76 8.53 -2.19
C ALA A 319 -25.88 9.52 -2.98
N LEU A 320 -26.11 9.63 -4.28
CA LEU A 320 -25.39 10.53 -5.17
C LEU A 320 -26.30 11.68 -5.65
N THR A 321 -25.81 12.90 -5.52
CA THR A 321 -26.49 14.13 -6.00
C THR A 321 -25.63 14.85 -7.03
N CYS A 322 -26.27 15.65 -7.89
CA CYS A 322 -25.61 16.55 -8.82
C CYS A 322 -26.09 17.97 -8.56
N ALA A 323 -25.31 18.75 -7.81
CA ALA A 323 -25.69 20.11 -7.43
C ALA A 323 -24.47 20.94 -7.02
N ALA A 324 -24.66 22.26 -6.94
CA ALA A 324 -23.71 23.15 -6.28
C ALA A 324 -23.65 22.77 -4.78
N MET A 325 -22.48 22.48 -4.27
CA MET A 325 -22.27 22.00 -2.89
C MET A 325 -22.90 22.94 -1.85
N GLU A 326 -22.79 24.24 -2.08
CA GLU A 326 -23.27 25.29 -1.16
C GLU A 326 -24.79 25.29 -0.93
N THR A 327 -25.53 24.61 -1.80
CA THR A 327 -26.98 24.50 -1.70
C THR A 327 -27.44 23.28 -0.90
N LEU A 328 -26.57 22.34 -0.63
CA LEU A 328 -26.93 21.07 -0.04
C LEU A 328 -27.20 21.16 1.47
N PRO A 329 -28.23 20.48 1.98
CA PRO A 329 -28.35 20.21 3.40
C PRO A 329 -27.34 19.13 3.86
N ALA A 330 -27.16 18.99 5.17
CA ALA A 330 -26.45 17.84 5.71
C ALA A 330 -27.19 16.53 5.37
N PRO A 331 -26.50 15.51 4.84
CA PRO A 331 -27.16 14.26 4.47
C PRO A 331 -27.49 13.36 5.67
N ALA A 332 -26.92 13.63 6.86
CA ALA A 332 -27.18 12.97 8.12
C ALA A 332 -26.91 13.93 9.29
N ALA A 333 -27.24 13.51 10.52
CA ALA A 333 -27.06 14.34 11.71
C ALA A 333 -25.59 14.64 12.06
N GLY A 334 -24.65 13.82 11.58
CA GLY A 334 -23.21 13.99 11.74
C GLY A 334 -22.43 12.87 11.07
N GLY A 335 -21.12 13.01 10.98
CA GLY A 335 -20.25 12.05 10.33
C GLY A 335 -18.91 12.65 9.93
N LEU A 336 -18.24 11.99 8.99
CA LEU A 336 -17.02 12.45 8.38
C LEU A 336 -17.31 13.06 7.00
N LEU A 337 -17.01 14.35 6.83
CA LEU A 337 -16.91 14.97 5.53
C LEU A 337 -15.44 14.85 5.08
N LEU A 338 -15.17 14.15 4.00
CA LEU A 338 -13.83 13.99 3.45
C LEU A 338 -13.85 14.25 1.96
N SER A 339 -13.07 15.23 1.52
CA SER A 339 -13.09 15.65 0.12
C SER A 339 -11.72 16.07 -0.39
N ASN A 340 -11.56 15.97 -1.70
CA ASN A 340 -10.42 16.42 -2.48
C ASN A 340 -10.90 17.57 -3.39
N PRO A 341 -10.96 18.83 -2.90
CA PRO A 341 -11.40 19.96 -3.69
C PRO A 341 -10.47 20.23 -4.88
N PRO A 342 -10.90 20.97 -5.89
CA PRO A 342 -10.01 21.40 -6.96
C PRO A 342 -8.88 22.27 -6.39
N TYR A 343 -7.66 22.09 -6.91
CA TYR A 343 -6.46 22.79 -6.39
C TYR A 343 -6.12 24.08 -7.15
N GLY A 344 -6.78 24.33 -8.30
CA GLY A 344 -6.45 25.45 -9.16
C GLY A 344 -5.04 25.31 -9.76
N GLU A 345 -4.89 24.42 -10.72
CA GLU A 345 -3.59 24.21 -11.41
C GLU A 345 -3.23 25.41 -12.33
N ARG A 346 -4.21 26.24 -12.67
CA ARG A 346 -4.03 27.43 -13.49
C ARG A 346 -4.30 28.70 -12.68
N LEU A 347 -3.62 29.80 -13.02
CA LEU A 347 -3.78 31.09 -12.33
C LEU A 347 -5.23 31.58 -12.24
N ASN A 348 -6.01 31.41 -13.30
CA ASN A 348 -7.42 31.79 -13.31
C ASN A 348 -8.27 30.93 -12.36
N GLU A 349 -7.98 29.61 -12.28
CA GLU A 349 -8.67 28.69 -11.38
C GLU A 349 -8.38 29.01 -9.91
N LEU A 350 -7.15 29.43 -9.58
CA LEU A 350 -6.78 29.90 -8.23
C LEU A 350 -7.56 31.16 -7.82
N ALA A 351 -7.77 32.10 -8.74
CA ALA A 351 -8.54 33.32 -8.47
C ALA A 351 -10.02 32.97 -8.22
N GLU A 352 -10.60 32.07 -9.03
CA GLU A 352 -11.96 31.58 -8.85
C GLU A 352 -12.14 30.84 -7.51
N LEU A 353 -11.18 30.00 -7.11
CA LEU A 353 -11.21 29.30 -5.83
C LEU A 353 -11.19 30.27 -4.64
N LYS A 354 -10.38 31.32 -4.70
CA LYS A 354 -10.32 32.35 -3.63
C LYS A 354 -11.65 33.09 -3.45
N THR A 355 -12.40 33.30 -4.53
CA THR A 355 -13.74 33.90 -4.45
C THR A 355 -14.81 32.93 -3.96
N TRP A 356 -14.60 31.62 -4.14
CA TRP A 356 -15.52 30.56 -3.74
C TRP A 356 -15.35 30.12 -2.27
N TYR A 357 -14.14 30.21 -1.69
CA TYR A 357 -13.88 29.76 -0.30
C TYR A 357 -14.82 30.36 0.74
N PRO A 358 -15.19 31.66 0.72
CA PRO A 358 -16.17 32.21 1.67
C PRO A 358 -17.53 31.52 1.62
N ALA A 359 -18.01 31.14 0.41
CA ALA A 359 -19.25 30.39 0.26
C ALA A 359 -19.18 28.99 0.86
N VAL A 360 -18.04 28.28 0.68
CA VAL A 360 -17.75 27.00 1.35
C VAL A 360 -17.81 27.16 2.86
N GLY A 361 -17.13 28.18 3.41
CA GLY A 361 -17.14 28.45 4.84
C GLY A 361 -18.53 28.76 5.41
N ALA A 362 -19.32 29.54 4.70
CA ALA A 362 -20.71 29.85 5.06
C ALA A 362 -21.58 28.58 5.05
N TRP A 363 -21.42 27.72 4.04
CA TRP A 363 -22.12 26.44 3.95
C TRP A 363 -21.74 25.49 5.11
N LEU A 364 -20.45 25.33 5.40
CA LEU A 364 -20.00 24.51 6.52
C LEU A 364 -20.62 24.95 7.84
N LYS A 365 -20.69 26.25 8.11
CA LYS A 365 -21.33 26.82 9.32
C LYS A 365 -22.83 26.56 9.36
N ARG A 366 -23.51 26.73 8.23
CA ARG A 366 -24.97 26.65 8.16
C ARG A 366 -25.46 25.20 8.17
N ALA A 367 -24.81 24.32 7.40
CA ALA A 367 -25.35 23.01 7.09
C ALA A 367 -24.63 21.85 7.81
N MET A 368 -23.34 21.98 8.15
CA MET A 368 -22.51 20.85 8.58
C MET A 368 -22.21 20.83 10.08
N ALA A 369 -23.04 21.44 10.91
CA ALA A 369 -22.91 21.33 12.36
C ALA A 369 -22.98 19.86 12.81
N GLY A 370 -22.06 19.41 13.69
CA GLY A 370 -21.95 18.02 14.12
C GLY A 370 -21.09 17.14 13.22
N TRP A 371 -20.57 17.66 12.09
CA TRP A 371 -19.65 16.95 11.21
C TRP A 371 -18.20 17.29 11.51
N ARG A 372 -17.31 16.34 11.21
CA ARG A 372 -15.88 16.56 11.14
C ARG A 372 -15.49 16.68 9.67
N ALA A 373 -15.12 17.89 9.24
CA ALA A 373 -14.75 18.14 7.85
C ALA A 373 -13.24 18.02 7.64
N CYS A 374 -12.85 17.31 6.58
CA CYS A 374 -11.49 17.10 6.19
C CYS A 374 -11.30 17.38 4.69
N PHE A 375 -10.35 18.26 4.35
CA PHE A 375 -10.00 18.58 2.98
C PHE A 375 -8.52 18.30 2.72
N ILE A 376 -8.23 17.50 1.69
CA ILE A 376 -6.86 17.37 1.19
C ILE A 376 -6.64 18.40 0.11
N THR A 377 -5.58 19.20 0.23
CA THR A 377 -5.26 20.23 -0.78
C THR A 377 -3.77 20.58 -0.74
N ALA A 378 -3.24 21.01 -1.88
CA ALA A 378 -1.95 21.68 -1.99
C ALA A 378 -2.04 23.17 -1.62
N ASP A 379 -3.26 23.77 -1.68
CA ASP A 379 -3.47 25.16 -1.30
C ASP A 379 -3.45 25.34 0.21
N ARG A 380 -2.43 26.01 0.70
CA ARG A 380 -2.24 26.29 2.13
C ARG A 380 -3.08 27.44 2.65
N GLU A 381 -3.68 28.24 1.76
CA GLU A 381 -4.55 29.38 2.08
C GLU A 381 -6.01 28.96 2.32
N LEU A 382 -6.42 27.75 1.89
CA LEU A 382 -7.78 27.25 2.05
C LEU A 382 -8.36 27.50 3.46
N PRO A 383 -7.69 27.20 4.59
CA PRO A 383 -8.26 27.43 5.92
C PRO A 383 -8.61 28.90 6.18
N GLY A 384 -7.76 29.84 5.75
CA GLY A 384 -8.01 31.28 5.85
C GLY A 384 -9.19 31.69 4.95
N GLY A 385 -9.23 31.20 3.73
CA GLY A 385 -10.28 31.48 2.75
C GLY A 385 -11.67 31.03 3.20
N ILE A 386 -11.80 29.84 3.79
CA ILE A 386 -13.08 29.34 4.33
C ILE A 386 -13.41 29.93 5.72
N GLY A 387 -12.50 30.69 6.34
CA GLY A 387 -12.74 31.34 7.61
C GLY A 387 -12.79 30.41 8.82
N PHE A 388 -12.06 29.28 8.76
CA PHE A 388 -11.94 28.32 9.86
C PHE A 388 -10.50 28.10 10.26
N LYS A 389 -10.27 27.91 11.56
CA LYS A 389 -8.98 27.45 12.09
C LYS A 389 -9.00 25.93 12.12
N PRO A 390 -8.09 25.23 11.41
CA PRO A 390 -8.05 23.78 11.43
C PRO A 390 -7.63 23.28 12.82
N SER A 391 -8.29 22.22 13.29
CA SER A 391 -7.95 21.50 14.53
C SER A 391 -6.67 20.65 14.33
N LYS A 392 -6.46 20.13 13.11
CA LYS A 392 -5.27 19.35 12.73
C LYS A 392 -4.84 19.62 11.30
N ARG A 393 -3.53 19.53 11.06
CA ARG A 393 -2.91 19.62 9.74
C ARG A 393 -1.98 18.43 9.58
N THR A 394 -2.28 17.52 8.66
CA THR A 394 -1.46 16.33 8.41
C THR A 394 -0.76 16.47 7.06
N PRO A 395 0.58 16.49 7.00
CA PRO A 395 1.32 16.45 5.74
C PRO A 395 1.04 15.15 4.99
N LEU A 396 0.68 15.24 3.72
CA LEU A 396 0.47 14.11 2.82
C LEU A 396 0.98 14.44 1.43
N PHE A 397 1.25 13.42 0.62
CA PHE A 397 1.72 13.60 -0.75
C PHE A 397 0.82 12.86 -1.73
N ASN A 398 0.28 13.59 -2.70
CA ASN A 398 -0.45 13.01 -3.83
C ASN A 398 0.50 12.91 -5.03
N GLY A 399 1.20 11.79 -5.15
CA GLY A 399 2.32 11.68 -6.07
C GLY A 399 3.48 12.58 -5.63
N ALA A 400 3.88 13.51 -6.49
CA ALA A 400 4.90 14.51 -6.20
C ALA A 400 4.35 15.76 -5.50
N LEU A 401 3.03 15.93 -5.47
CA LEU A 401 2.37 17.13 -4.96
C LEU A 401 2.35 17.13 -3.43
N ASP A 402 2.94 18.16 -2.82
CA ASP A 402 2.94 18.38 -1.37
C ASP A 402 1.60 18.93 -0.91
N CYS A 403 0.78 18.08 -0.32
CA CYS A 403 -0.56 18.37 0.16
C CYS A 403 -0.63 18.44 1.70
N ARG A 404 -1.74 18.98 2.17
CA ARG A 404 -2.13 18.94 3.59
C ARG A 404 -3.56 18.43 3.70
N LEU A 405 -3.78 17.52 4.62
CA LEU A 405 -5.12 17.15 5.07
C LEU A 405 -5.46 18.06 6.25
N PHE A 406 -6.32 19.06 5.98
CA PHE A 406 -6.84 19.96 7.00
C PHE A 406 -8.09 19.36 7.62
N GLU A 407 -8.20 19.42 8.95
CA GLU A 407 -9.33 18.92 9.71
C GLU A 407 -10.00 20.07 10.47
N PHE A 408 -11.33 20.08 10.43
CA PHE A 408 -12.17 21.08 11.07
C PHE A 408 -13.29 20.39 11.82
N GLU A 409 -13.44 20.72 13.08
CA GLU A 409 -14.57 20.28 13.89
C GLU A 409 -15.68 21.34 13.81
N LEU A 410 -16.87 20.94 13.37
CA LEU A 410 -17.97 21.83 13.10
C LEU A 410 -19.02 21.72 14.21
N TYR A 411 -19.14 22.77 15.04
CA TYR A 411 -20.08 22.84 16.15
C TYR A 411 -21.27 23.74 15.83
N ALA A 412 -22.43 23.45 16.40
CA ALA A 412 -23.55 24.38 16.46
C ALA A 412 -23.22 25.50 17.47
N GLY A 413 -23.15 26.75 17.02
CA GLY A 413 -22.84 27.89 17.86
C GLY A 413 -21.39 28.36 17.80
N SER A 414 -21.07 29.46 18.49
CA SER A 414 -19.71 30.02 18.57
C SER A 414 -19.05 29.63 19.89
N ARG A 415 -17.81 29.13 19.86
CA ARG A 415 -16.94 28.84 21.02
C ARG A 415 -16.60 30.09 21.86
N ARG A 416 -17.32 31.20 21.70
CA ARG A 416 -17.00 32.51 22.30
C ARG A 416 -17.55 32.73 23.69
N THR A 417 -18.16 31.73 24.33
CA THR A 417 -18.68 31.84 25.70
C THR A 417 -18.02 30.77 26.54
N ASP A 418 -16.96 31.16 27.24
CA ASP A 418 -16.56 30.71 28.58
C ASP A 418 -15.16 31.22 28.92
N ARG A 419 -14.97 32.53 28.78
CA ARG A 419 -13.95 33.20 29.59
C ARG A 419 -14.70 33.79 30.79
N PRO A 420 -14.50 33.29 31.99
CA PRO A 420 -15.08 33.92 33.16
C PRO A 420 -14.68 35.40 33.18
N PRO A 421 -15.57 36.33 33.61
CA PRO A 421 -15.21 37.74 33.69
C PRO A 421 -14.02 37.85 34.67
N HIS A 422 -12.98 38.59 34.23
CA HIS A 422 -11.91 39.00 35.13
C HIS A 422 -12.59 39.72 36.32
N PRO A 423 -12.29 39.35 37.55
CA PRO A 423 -12.73 40.15 38.68
C PRO A 423 -12.01 41.50 38.59
N ASP A 424 -12.77 42.55 38.30
CA ASP A 424 -12.29 43.91 38.36
C ASP A 424 -11.75 44.16 39.75
N GLY A 425 -10.44 44.38 39.82
CA GLY A 425 -9.81 44.93 41.02
C GLY A 425 -10.27 46.35 41.23
N SER A 426 -11.35 46.50 41.99
CA SER A 426 -11.68 47.78 42.61
C SER A 426 -11.00 47.83 43.95
N GLY A 427 -10.26 48.88 44.21
CA GLY A 427 -10.11 49.38 45.54
C GLY A 427 -8.73 49.75 46.04
N ALA A 428 -8.59 51.04 46.20
CA ALA A 428 -7.70 51.84 47.03
C ALA A 428 -6.35 52.23 46.47
#